data_0692be6256d316daa9bd98b6327bbb2f
#
_entry.id   0692be6256d316daa9bd98b6327bbb2f
#
_cell.length_a   1.000
_cell.length_b   1.000
_cell.length_c   1.000
_cell.angle_alpha   90.00
_cell.angle_beta   90.00
_cell.angle_gamma   90.00
#
_symmetry.space_group_name_H-M   'P 1'
#
loop_
_entity.id
_entity.type
_entity.pdbx_description
1 polymer ?
#
loop_
_entity_poly.entity_id
_entity_poly.type
_entity_poly.pdbx_seq_one_letter_code
_entity_poly.pdbx_strand_id
1 'polypeptide(L)'
;REAGMNVKEEALKRKTAEAEALYEKGMLELEKISGLTSEQAKEYLLRSVEEDVKHDTAKLIKDLEAKAKEEAEKKAKDYVVTAIQRCAADHVAETTVSVVQLPNDEMKGRIIGREGRNIRTLETLTGVELIIDDTPEAVVLSGFDPIRREVARIALERLIVDGRIHPARIEEMVEKAQKEVENMMREEGEAALLEVGIHGILSSCLVR
;
A
#
# COMPACT_ATOMS: atom_id res chain seq x y z
N ARG A 1 28.82 -46.32 -74.25
CA ARG A 1 28.54 -45.75 -72.93
C ARG A 1 27.11 -45.12 -72.87
N GLU A 2 26.62 -44.46 -73.90
CA GLU A 2 25.30 -43.84 -73.96
C GLU A 2 24.16 -44.89 -73.93
N ALA A 3 24.27 -45.99 -74.65
CA ALA A 3 23.27 -47.05 -74.66
C ALA A 3 23.02 -47.70 -73.30
N GLY A 4 24.06 -47.79 -72.45
CA GLY A 4 23.92 -48.31 -71.11
C GLY A 4 23.34 -47.35 -70.09
N MET A 5 23.42 -46.02 -70.36
CA MET A 5 22.75 -44.98 -69.54
C MET A 5 21.29 -44.94 -69.85
N ASN A 6 20.87 -45.01 -71.10
CA ASN A 6 19.45 -44.99 -71.48
C ASN A 6 18.69 -46.20 -70.89
N VAL A 7 19.27 -47.40 -70.88
CA VAL A 7 18.67 -48.58 -70.23
C VAL A 7 18.51 -48.43 -68.73
N LYS A 8 19.47 -47.77 -68.05
CA LYS A 8 19.37 -47.47 -66.61
C LYS A 8 18.34 -46.42 -66.31
N GLU A 9 18.22 -45.42 -67.17
CA GLU A 9 17.25 -44.35 -67.01
C GLU A 9 15.82 -44.84 -67.23
N GLU A 10 15.59 -45.72 -68.22
CA GLU A 10 14.30 -46.40 -68.41
C GLU A 10 13.94 -47.35 -67.27
N ALA A 11 14.93 -48.09 -66.75
CA ALA A 11 14.74 -48.93 -65.55
C ALA A 11 14.41 -48.14 -64.30
N LEU A 12 15.00 -46.95 -64.15
CA LEU A 12 14.69 -46.02 -63.02
C LEU A 12 13.27 -45.47 -63.20
N LYS A 13 12.89 -44.98 -64.35
CA LYS A 13 11.54 -44.49 -64.65
C LYS A 13 10.48 -45.53 -64.41
N ARG A 14 10.77 -46.80 -64.74
CA ARG A 14 9.88 -47.93 -64.46
C ARG A 14 9.73 -48.21 -62.99
N LYS A 15 10.81 -48.18 -62.21
CA LYS A 15 10.78 -48.38 -60.78
C LYS A 15 10.10 -47.23 -60.04
N THR A 16 10.26 -45.97 -60.48
CA THR A 16 9.55 -44.84 -59.90
C THR A 16 8.04 -44.91 -60.17
N ALA A 17 7.63 -45.28 -61.38
CA ALA A 17 6.22 -45.50 -61.72
C ALA A 17 5.58 -46.66 -60.93
N GLU A 18 6.32 -47.76 -60.73
CA GLU A 18 5.89 -48.90 -59.91
C GLU A 18 5.76 -48.51 -58.43
N ALA A 19 6.68 -47.70 -57.89
CA ALA A 19 6.61 -47.19 -56.51
C ALA A 19 5.47 -46.22 -56.30
N GLU A 20 5.22 -45.33 -57.27
CA GLU A 20 4.07 -44.39 -57.22
C GLU A 20 2.71 -45.15 -57.27
N ALA A 21 2.60 -46.16 -58.14
CA ALA A 21 1.40 -47.01 -58.23
C ALA A 21 1.17 -47.84 -56.96
N LEU A 22 2.23 -48.27 -56.28
CA LEU A 22 2.12 -49.00 -55.02
C LEU A 22 1.71 -48.06 -53.86
N TYR A 23 2.21 -46.81 -53.88
CA TYR A 23 1.85 -45.78 -52.93
C TYR A 23 0.37 -45.41 -53.06
N GLU A 24 -0.11 -45.17 -54.31
CA GLU A 24 -1.53 -44.88 -54.56
C GLU A 24 -2.44 -46.04 -54.13
N LYS A 25 -2.08 -47.28 -54.41
CA LYS A 25 -2.83 -48.47 -53.94
C LYS A 25 -2.86 -48.55 -52.44
N GLY A 26 -1.72 -48.33 -51.75
CA GLY A 26 -1.64 -48.29 -50.29
C GLY A 26 -2.53 -47.21 -49.67
N MET A 27 -2.54 -46.02 -50.25
CA MET A 27 -3.45 -44.94 -49.82
C MET A 27 -4.91 -45.29 -49.99
N LEU A 28 -5.32 -45.88 -51.13
CA LEU A 28 -6.71 -46.32 -51.36
C LEU A 28 -7.15 -47.43 -50.39
N GLU A 29 -6.27 -48.35 -50.03
CA GLU A 29 -6.57 -49.38 -49.01
C GLU A 29 -6.70 -48.77 -47.60
N LEU A 30 -5.83 -47.83 -47.27
CA LEU A 30 -5.93 -47.10 -45.99
C LEU A 30 -7.23 -46.28 -45.89
N GLU A 31 -7.63 -45.62 -46.94
CA GLU A 31 -8.93 -44.92 -47.04
C GLU A 31 -10.12 -45.89 -46.86
N LYS A 32 -10.07 -47.08 -47.44
CA LYS A 32 -11.11 -48.11 -47.27
C LYS A 32 -11.20 -48.66 -45.84
N ILE A 33 -10.07 -48.85 -45.20
CA ILE A 33 -9.97 -49.36 -43.83
C ILE A 33 -10.37 -48.32 -42.79
N SER A 34 -9.94 -47.06 -42.99
CA SER A 34 -10.23 -45.93 -42.08
C SER A 34 -11.65 -45.36 -42.21
N GLY A 35 -12.28 -45.60 -43.38
CA GLY A 35 -13.57 -44.98 -43.72
C GLY A 35 -13.47 -43.44 -43.99
N LEU A 36 -12.27 -42.90 -44.02
CA LEU A 36 -11.99 -41.47 -44.21
C LEU A 36 -11.12 -41.26 -45.44
N THR A 37 -11.42 -40.26 -46.25
CA THR A 37 -10.51 -39.83 -47.31
C THR A 37 -9.27 -39.15 -46.68
N SER A 38 -8.17 -39.12 -47.45
CA SER A 38 -6.93 -38.45 -47.02
C SER A 38 -7.15 -37.00 -46.63
N GLU A 39 -8.02 -36.28 -47.28
CA GLU A 39 -8.41 -34.89 -46.98
C GLU A 39 -9.20 -34.81 -45.65
N GLN A 40 -10.17 -35.71 -45.46
CA GLN A 40 -10.95 -35.78 -44.24
C GLN A 40 -10.10 -36.15 -43.02
N ALA A 41 -9.14 -37.07 -43.16
CA ALA A 41 -8.17 -37.40 -42.11
C ALA A 41 -7.28 -36.21 -41.73
N LYS A 42 -6.82 -35.48 -42.73
CA LYS A 42 -6.03 -34.24 -42.51
C LYS A 42 -6.85 -33.15 -41.80
N GLU A 43 -8.09 -32.92 -42.22
CA GLU A 43 -9.00 -31.97 -41.60
C GLU A 43 -9.30 -32.36 -40.13
N TYR A 44 -9.57 -33.62 -39.87
CA TYR A 44 -9.79 -34.15 -38.52
C TYR A 44 -8.58 -33.93 -37.63
N LEU A 45 -7.36 -34.25 -38.10
CA LEU A 45 -6.13 -34.03 -37.35
C LEU A 45 -5.89 -32.55 -37.09
N LEU A 46 -6.06 -31.69 -38.08
CA LEU A 46 -5.90 -30.24 -37.88
C LEU A 46 -6.87 -29.68 -36.85
N ARG A 47 -8.11 -30.15 -36.87
CA ARG A 47 -9.15 -29.72 -35.92
C ARG A 47 -8.83 -30.22 -34.48
N SER A 48 -8.40 -31.47 -34.36
CA SER A 48 -7.98 -32.03 -33.06
C SER A 48 -6.80 -31.27 -32.48
N VAL A 49 -5.78 -31.00 -33.29
CA VAL A 49 -4.59 -30.21 -32.87
C VAL A 49 -4.98 -28.78 -32.50
N GLU A 50 -5.90 -28.16 -33.28
CA GLU A 50 -6.37 -26.82 -32.99
C GLU A 50 -7.12 -26.74 -31.64
N GLU A 51 -7.94 -27.75 -31.30
CA GLU A 51 -8.66 -27.86 -30.04
C GLU A 51 -7.68 -28.06 -28.87
N ASP A 52 -6.70 -28.95 -29.01
CA ASP A 52 -5.67 -29.19 -28.01
C ASP A 52 -4.82 -27.94 -27.76
N VAL A 53 -4.39 -27.26 -28.83
CA VAL A 53 -3.61 -26.03 -28.73
C VAL A 53 -4.43 -24.90 -28.06
N LYS A 54 -5.72 -24.79 -28.39
CA LYS A 54 -6.61 -23.80 -27.72
C LYS A 54 -6.73 -24.10 -26.24
N HIS A 55 -6.90 -25.36 -25.86
CA HIS A 55 -7.00 -25.76 -24.46
C HIS A 55 -5.70 -25.48 -23.67
N ASP A 56 -4.56 -25.87 -24.23
CA ASP A 56 -3.25 -25.66 -23.59
C ASP A 56 -2.90 -24.15 -23.49
N THR A 57 -3.24 -23.39 -24.54
CA THR A 57 -3.04 -21.94 -24.54
C THR A 57 -3.91 -21.26 -23.48
N ALA A 58 -5.18 -21.65 -23.36
CA ALA A 58 -6.08 -21.11 -22.34
C ALA A 58 -5.59 -21.41 -20.93
N LYS A 59 -5.06 -22.62 -20.70
CA LYS A 59 -4.46 -22.99 -19.41
C LYS A 59 -3.21 -22.18 -19.11
N LEU A 60 -2.33 -22.02 -20.09
CA LEU A 60 -1.10 -21.22 -19.96
C LEU A 60 -1.43 -19.74 -19.62
N ILE A 61 -2.41 -19.15 -20.32
CA ILE A 61 -2.84 -17.77 -20.05
C ILE A 61 -3.33 -17.65 -18.61
N LYS A 62 -4.19 -18.56 -18.16
CA LYS A 62 -4.72 -18.55 -16.80
C LYS A 62 -3.61 -18.66 -15.74
N ASP A 63 -2.62 -19.53 -15.97
CA ASP A 63 -1.48 -19.69 -15.06
C ASP A 63 -0.58 -18.44 -15.04
N LEU A 64 -0.40 -17.80 -16.20
CA LEU A 64 0.36 -16.55 -16.29
C LEU A 64 -0.37 -15.39 -15.62
N GLU A 65 -1.68 -15.27 -15.80
CA GLU A 65 -2.50 -14.25 -15.12
C GLU A 65 -2.46 -14.41 -13.60
N ALA A 66 -2.57 -15.65 -13.10
CA ALA A 66 -2.49 -15.94 -11.68
C ALA A 66 -1.13 -15.54 -11.09
N LYS A 67 -0.03 -15.90 -11.75
CA LYS A 67 1.32 -15.50 -11.34
C LYS A 67 1.53 -13.99 -11.41
N ALA A 68 1.06 -13.35 -12.48
CA ALA A 68 1.18 -11.90 -12.63
C ALA A 68 0.43 -11.16 -11.53
N LYS A 69 -0.75 -11.64 -11.14
CA LYS A 69 -1.53 -11.08 -10.03
C LYS A 69 -0.82 -11.21 -8.69
N GLU A 70 -0.28 -12.41 -8.40
CA GLU A 70 0.47 -12.66 -7.16
C GLU A 70 1.72 -11.77 -7.07
N GLU A 71 2.49 -11.67 -8.16
CA GLU A 71 3.66 -10.80 -8.22
C GLU A 71 3.30 -9.31 -8.08
N ALA A 72 2.18 -8.88 -8.69
CA ALA A 72 1.71 -7.50 -8.58
C ALA A 72 1.30 -7.16 -7.14
N GLU A 73 0.59 -8.06 -6.45
CA GLU A 73 0.22 -7.89 -5.04
C GLU A 73 1.45 -7.80 -4.13
N LYS A 74 2.44 -8.65 -4.36
CA LYS A 74 3.70 -8.62 -3.61
C LYS A 74 4.45 -7.31 -3.81
N LYS A 75 4.62 -6.88 -5.07
CA LYS A 75 5.29 -5.61 -5.41
C LYS A 75 4.54 -4.41 -4.85
N ALA A 76 3.20 -4.41 -4.90
CA ALA A 76 2.40 -3.35 -4.32
C ALA A 76 2.63 -3.21 -2.80
N LYS A 77 2.66 -4.32 -2.07
CA LYS A 77 2.99 -4.31 -0.63
C LYS A 77 4.39 -3.76 -0.37
N ASP A 78 5.39 -4.21 -1.12
CA ASP A 78 6.77 -3.75 -0.97
C ASP A 78 6.90 -2.24 -1.24
N TYR A 79 6.20 -1.71 -2.24
CA TYR A 79 6.17 -0.26 -2.52
C TYR A 79 5.50 0.53 -1.39
N VAL A 80 4.37 0.05 -0.88
CA VAL A 80 3.66 0.71 0.23
C VAL A 80 4.54 0.72 1.49
N VAL A 81 5.15 -0.42 1.85
CA VAL A 81 6.05 -0.51 3.01
C VAL A 81 7.25 0.43 2.85
N THR A 82 7.86 0.44 1.66
CA THR A 82 8.99 1.34 1.37
C THR A 82 8.58 2.81 1.46
N ALA A 83 7.41 3.18 0.96
CA ALA A 83 6.88 4.53 1.06
C ALA A 83 6.63 4.93 2.52
N ILE A 84 6.00 4.05 3.32
CA ILE A 84 5.79 4.28 4.75
C ILE A 84 7.13 4.48 5.47
N GLN A 85 8.12 3.63 5.22
CA GLN A 85 9.44 3.75 5.85
C GLN A 85 10.15 5.06 5.53
N ARG A 86 10.04 5.55 4.29
CA ARG A 86 10.63 6.81 3.88
C ARG A 86 9.94 8.03 4.48
N CYS A 87 8.62 8.00 4.52
CA CYS A 87 7.82 9.13 4.99
C CYS A 87 7.61 9.13 6.52
N ALA A 88 7.82 7.99 7.19
CA ALA A 88 7.49 7.85 8.61
C ALA A 88 8.25 8.83 9.51
N ALA A 89 9.54 9.03 9.27
CA ALA A 89 10.35 9.93 10.10
C ALA A 89 9.90 11.38 9.97
N ASP A 90 9.68 11.85 8.75
CA ASP A 90 9.25 13.22 8.48
C ASP A 90 7.83 13.45 8.98
N HIS A 91 6.93 12.53 8.70
CA HIS A 91 5.54 12.61 9.16
C HIS A 91 5.43 12.58 10.69
N VAL A 92 6.21 11.75 11.37
CA VAL A 92 6.24 11.72 12.83
C VAL A 92 6.77 13.04 13.38
N ALA A 93 7.84 13.60 12.82
CA ALA A 93 8.38 14.88 13.25
C ALA A 93 7.36 16.03 13.10
N GLU A 94 6.59 16.06 12.00
CA GLU A 94 5.57 17.09 11.77
C GLU A 94 4.34 16.91 12.66
N THR A 95 3.92 15.68 12.90
CA THR A 95 2.64 15.39 13.58
C THR A 95 2.75 15.22 15.08
N THR A 96 3.95 14.94 15.63
CA THR A 96 4.14 14.66 17.06
C THR A 96 4.74 15.79 17.86
N VAL A 97 5.13 16.88 17.21
CA VAL A 97 5.82 18.00 17.86
C VAL A 97 4.99 19.29 17.76
N SER A 98 4.91 20.05 18.85
CA SER A 98 4.37 21.40 18.88
C SER A 98 5.36 22.33 19.56
N VAL A 99 5.51 23.55 19.07
CA VAL A 99 6.44 24.55 19.61
C VAL A 99 5.67 25.65 20.32
N VAL A 100 6.03 25.96 21.55
CA VAL A 100 5.49 27.08 22.33
C VAL A 100 6.54 28.17 22.43
N GLN A 101 6.21 29.38 22.02
CA GLN A 101 7.09 30.55 22.10
C GLN A 101 7.10 31.11 23.54
N LEU A 102 8.29 31.46 23.99
CA LEU A 102 8.50 32.09 25.27
C LEU A 102 8.79 33.58 25.10
N PRO A 103 8.34 34.45 26.00
CA PRO A 103 8.65 35.88 25.96
C PRO A 103 10.14 36.19 26.25
N ASN A 104 10.82 35.30 26.93
CA ASN A 104 12.26 35.36 27.24
C ASN A 104 12.80 34.01 27.71
N ASP A 105 14.11 33.83 27.65
CA ASP A 105 14.76 32.57 28.08
C ASP A 105 14.71 32.33 29.60
N GLU A 106 14.49 33.35 30.42
CA GLU A 106 14.36 33.19 31.87
C GLU A 106 13.13 32.31 32.23
N MET A 107 12.13 32.29 31.36
CA MET A 107 10.95 31.45 31.54
C MET A 107 11.28 29.97 31.49
N LYS A 108 12.31 29.54 30.76
CA LYS A 108 12.77 28.14 30.74
C LYS A 108 13.11 27.65 32.16
N GLY A 109 13.86 28.42 32.91
CA GLY A 109 14.22 28.08 34.28
C GLY A 109 13.00 27.98 35.21
N ARG A 110 11.97 28.81 34.97
CA ARG A 110 10.72 28.78 35.77
C ARG A 110 9.84 27.58 35.38
N ILE A 111 9.79 27.21 34.11
CA ILE A 111 9.09 26.03 33.62
C ILE A 111 9.74 24.75 34.19
N ILE A 112 11.06 24.68 34.18
CA ILE A 112 11.79 23.55 34.81
C ILE A 112 11.51 23.49 36.30
N GLY A 113 11.67 24.62 36.97
CA GLY A 113 11.53 24.71 38.43
C GLY A 113 12.69 24.07 39.20
N ARG A 114 12.64 24.17 40.53
CA ARG A 114 13.69 23.56 41.38
C ARG A 114 13.71 22.04 41.18
N GLU A 115 14.89 21.50 40.83
CA GLU A 115 15.09 20.06 40.59
C GLU A 115 14.16 19.45 39.54
N GLY A 116 13.66 20.24 38.58
CA GLY A 116 12.73 19.78 37.54
C GLY A 116 11.31 19.47 38.09
N ARG A 117 10.90 20.03 39.21
CA ARG A 117 9.61 19.73 39.85
C ARG A 117 8.42 20.17 38.97
N ASN A 118 8.50 21.35 38.39
CA ASN A 118 7.41 21.89 37.62
C ASN A 118 7.23 21.15 36.27
N ILE A 119 8.34 20.91 35.58
CA ILE A 119 8.32 20.18 34.31
C ILE A 119 7.77 18.74 34.51
N ARG A 120 8.24 18.01 35.53
CA ARG A 120 7.73 16.66 35.83
C ARG A 120 6.23 16.66 36.16
N THR A 121 5.74 17.69 36.86
CA THR A 121 4.32 17.80 37.18
C THR A 121 3.52 17.98 35.87
N LEU A 122 3.95 18.84 34.97
CA LEU A 122 3.27 19.08 33.70
C LEU A 122 3.29 17.82 32.81
N GLU A 123 4.45 17.17 32.66
CA GLU A 123 4.60 15.91 31.94
C GLU A 123 3.74 14.77 32.50
N THR A 124 3.68 14.64 33.82
CA THR A 124 2.87 13.59 34.47
C THR A 124 1.37 13.81 34.25
N LEU A 125 0.92 15.05 34.31
CA LEU A 125 -0.51 15.38 34.15
C LEU A 125 -1.00 15.30 32.71
N THR A 126 -0.15 15.71 31.76
CA THR A 126 -0.52 15.76 30.35
C THR A 126 -0.12 14.49 29.58
N GLY A 127 0.90 13.75 30.04
CA GLY A 127 1.50 12.64 29.32
C GLY A 127 2.30 13.08 28.08
N VAL A 128 2.72 14.35 28.04
CA VAL A 128 3.50 14.97 26.95
C VAL A 128 4.87 15.33 27.47
N GLU A 129 5.92 14.98 26.74
CA GLU A 129 7.31 15.31 27.06
C GLU A 129 7.63 16.77 26.67
N LEU A 130 8.28 17.49 27.58
CA LEU A 130 8.76 18.85 27.36
C LEU A 130 10.24 18.85 27.08
N ILE A 131 10.63 19.21 25.88
CA ILE A 131 12.04 19.34 25.47
C ILE A 131 12.45 20.80 25.57
N ILE A 132 13.35 21.10 26.49
CA ILE A 132 13.91 22.43 26.72
C ILE A 132 15.40 22.35 26.37
N ASP A 133 15.73 22.84 25.21
CA ASP A 133 17.08 22.87 24.65
C ASP A 133 17.61 24.29 24.52
N ASP A 134 18.73 24.45 23.81
CA ASP A 134 19.38 25.74 23.60
C ASP A 134 18.65 26.62 22.53
N THR A 135 17.54 26.15 21.96
CA THR A 135 16.73 26.97 21.03
C THR A 135 16.22 28.21 21.76
N PRO A 136 16.53 29.41 21.29
CA PRO A 136 16.15 30.62 22.00
C PRO A 136 14.63 30.79 22.03
N GLU A 137 14.14 31.22 23.20
CA GLU A 137 12.73 31.63 23.40
C GLU A 137 11.68 30.60 22.94
N ALA A 138 12.00 29.30 23.03
CA ALA A 138 11.08 28.22 22.63
C ALA A 138 11.16 27.00 23.55
N VAL A 139 10.03 26.31 23.70
CA VAL A 139 9.91 24.97 24.29
C VAL A 139 9.18 24.06 23.32
N VAL A 140 9.70 22.87 23.16
CA VAL A 140 9.13 21.86 22.28
C VAL A 140 8.31 20.86 23.10
N LEU A 141 7.07 20.63 22.70
CA LEU A 141 6.18 19.62 23.24
C LEU A 141 6.16 18.41 22.33
N SER A 142 6.53 17.24 22.84
CA SER A 142 6.57 15.99 22.10
C SER A 142 5.54 15.00 22.64
N GLY A 143 4.67 14.50 21.76
CA GLY A 143 3.66 13.52 22.12
C GLY A 143 2.89 13.00 20.92
N PHE A 144 2.58 11.71 20.89
CA PHE A 144 1.83 11.08 19.80
C PHE A 144 0.35 11.48 19.76
N ASP A 145 -0.22 11.74 20.95
CA ASP A 145 -1.64 12.11 21.06
C ASP A 145 -1.80 13.62 20.81
N PRO A 146 -2.46 14.03 19.71
CA PRO A 146 -2.64 15.45 19.38
C PRO A 146 -3.51 16.18 20.41
N ILE A 147 -4.47 15.49 21.04
CA ILE A 147 -5.35 16.09 22.04
C ILE A 147 -4.55 16.42 23.30
N ARG A 148 -3.76 15.47 23.81
CA ARG A 148 -2.90 15.70 24.98
C ARG A 148 -1.87 16.79 24.72
N ARG A 149 -1.31 16.82 23.52
CA ARG A 149 -0.33 17.85 23.13
C ARG A 149 -0.96 19.24 23.06
N GLU A 150 -2.21 19.35 22.56
CA GLU A 150 -2.95 20.61 22.56
C GLU A 150 -3.30 21.06 23.97
N VAL A 151 -3.74 20.16 24.87
CA VAL A 151 -3.94 20.46 26.29
C VAL A 151 -2.66 20.99 26.93
N ALA A 152 -1.52 20.33 26.68
CA ALA A 152 -0.22 20.77 27.22
C ALA A 152 0.17 22.15 26.66
N ARG A 153 -0.06 22.41 25.38
CA ARG A 153 0.22 23.71 24.74
C ARG A 153 -0.58 24.83 25.38
N ILE A 154 -1.90 24.68 25.48
CA ILE A 154 -2.80 25.68 26.07
C ILE A 154 -2.47 25.91 27.54
N ALA A 155 -2.23 24.83 28.30
CA ALA A 155 -1.86 24.95 29.71
C ALA A 155 -0.54 25.71 29.89
N LEU A 156 0.48 25.41 29.07
CA LEU A 156 1.79 26.07 29.14
C LEU A 156 1.68 27.54 28.74
N GLU A 157 0.99 27.88 27.66
CA GLU A 157 0.76 29.29 27.24
C GLU A 157 0.09 30.11 28.33
N ARG A 158 -0.89 29.55 29.02
CA ARG A 158 -1.56 30.23 30.15
C ARG A 158 -0.65 30.43 31.35
N LEU A 159 0.18 29.40 31.65
CA LEU A 159 1.17 29.52 32.73
C LEU A 159 2.22 30.57 32.44
N ILE A 160 2.62 30.72 31.16
CA ILE A 160 3.54 31.75 30.73
C ILE A 160 2.94 33.15 30.91
N VAL A 161 1.69 33.34 30.47
CA VAL A 161 0.98 34.64 30.62
C VAL A 161 0.74 34.97 32.10
N ASP A 162 0.32 34.00 32.92
CA ASP A 162 0.09 34.21 34.37
C ASP A 162 1.39 34.47 35.14
N GLY A 163 2.51 33.92 34.64
CA GLY A 163 3.84 34.07 35.24
C GLY A 163 4.02 33.30 36.54
N ARG A 164 3.03 32.64 37.11
CA ARG A 164 3.09 31.85 38.34
C ARG A 164 3.16 30.36 38.04
N ILE A 165 4.38 29.83 37.95
CA ILE A 165 4.61 28.43 37.59
C ILE A 165 4.99 27.66 38.85
N HIS A 166 4.04 26.93 39.41
CA HIS A 166 4.23 25.99 40.55
C HIS A 166 3.23 24.83 40.44
N PRO A 167 3.46 23.67 41.06
CA PRO A 167 2.68 22.45 40.85
C PRO A 167 1.17 22.63 40.94
N ALA A 168 0.65 23.23 42.01
CA ALA A 168 -0.77 23.42 42.20
C ALA A 168 -1.41 24.32 41.09
N ARG A 169 -0.66 25.31 40.55
CA ARG A 169 -1.12 26.14 39.45
C ARG A 169 -1.08 25.40 38.13
N ILE A 170 -0.11 24.51 37.95
CA ILE A 170 -0.02 23.64 36.79
C ILE A 170 -1.23 22.71 36.71
N GLU A 171 -1.59 22.05 37.82
CA GLU A 171 -2.79 21.20 37.93
C GLU A 171 -4.06 21.96 37.52
N GLU A 172 -4.24 23.16 38.10
CA GLU A 172 -5.41 24.00 37.77
C GLU A 172 -5.47 24.39 36.28
N MET A 173 -4.31 24.76 35.69
CA MET A 173 -4.26 25.15 34.26
C MET A 173 -4.47 23.97 33.32
N VAL A 174 -3.92 22.80 33.66
CA VAL A 174 -4.15 21.58 32.88
C VAL A 174 -5.62 21.17 32.91
N GLU A 175 -6.28 21.20 34.08
CA GLU A 175 -7.71 20.88 34.17
C GLU A 175 -8.58 21.87 33.35
N LYS A 176 -8.26 23.15 33.37
CA LYS A 176 -8.94 24.15 32.55
C LYS A 176 -8.70 23.93 31.06
N ALA A 177 -7.47 23.63 30.68
CA ALA A 177 -7.15 23.36 29.28
C ALA A 177 -7.85 22.10 28.77
N GLN A 178 -7.95 21.04 29.56
CA GLN A 178 -8.72 19.84 29.20
C GLN A 178 -10.18 20.16 28.89
N LYS A 179 -10.85 20.88 29.78
CA LYS A 179 -12.26 21.30 29.56
C LYS A 179 -12.43 22.16 28.30
N GLU A 180 -11.48 23.03 28.04
CA GLU A 180 -11.52 23.88 26.85
C GLU A 180 -11.34 23.07 25.58
N VAL A 181 -10.36 22.16 25.53
CA VAL A 181 -10.15 21.29 24.35
C VAL A 181 -11.36 20.37 24.13
N GLU A 182 -11.96 19.81 25.18
CA GLU A 182 -13.20 19.04 25.08
C GLU A 182 -14.36 19.84 24.48
N ASN A 183 -14.50 21.11 24.88
CA ASN A 183 -15.53 21.99 24.32
C ASN A 183 -15.24 22.33 22.85
N MET A 184 -13.99 22.69 22.52
CA MET A 184 -13.58 22.94 21.13
C MET A 184 -13.85 21.72 20.23
N MET A 185 -13.48 20.52 20.68
CA MET A 185 -13.75 19.29 19.93
C MET A 185 -15.25 19.06 19.69
N ARG A 186 -16.09 19.39 20.68
CA ARG A 186 -17.55 19.30 20.54
C ARG A 186 -18.08 20.30 19.54
N GLU A 187 -17.67 21.55 19.64
CA GLU A 187 -18.10 22.63 18.75
C GLU A 187 -17.69 22.36 17.30
N GLU A 188 -16.45 21.96 17.07
CA GLU A 188 -15.95 21.57 15.75
C GLU A 188 -16.67 20.34 15.20
N GLY A 189 -16.93 19.34 16.05
CA GLY A 189 -17.70 18.15 15.67
C GLY A 189 -19.14 18.48 15.28
N GLU A 190 -19.82 19.38 16.02
CA GLU A 190 -21.15 19.84 15.68
C GLU A 190 -21.17 20.65 14.38
N ALA A 191 -20.17 21.51 14.17
CA ALA A 191 -20.02 22.27 12.93
C ALA A 191 -19.82 21.34 11.71
N ALA A 192 -18.97 20.32 11.84
CA ALA A 192 -18.75 19.33 10.80
C ALA A 192 -20.02 18.54 10.46
N LEU A 193 -20.83 18.15 11.46
CA LEU A 193 -22.11 17.47 11.24
C LEU A 193 -23.12 18.34 10.48
N LEU A 194 -23.17 19.64 10.79
CA LEU A 194 -24.01 20.60 10.08
C LEU A 194 -23.60 20.74 8.62
N GLU A 195 -22.29 20.80 8.35
CA GLU A 195 -21.76 20.92 6.98
C GLU A 195 -22.09 19.69 6.12
N VAL A 196 -22.02 18.49 6.71
CA VAL A 196 -22.35 17.22 6.02
C VAL A 196 -23.87 16.95 5.99
N GLY A 197 -24.69 17.72 6.72
CA GLY A 197 -26.15 17.57 6.76
C GLY A 197 -26.62 16.33 7.54
N ILE A 198 -25.82 15.81 8.46
CA ILE A 198 -26.17 14.67 9.31
C ILE A 198 -26.79 15.19 10.63
N HIS A 199 -28.01 14.78 10.92
CA HIS A 199 -28.73 15.17 12.13
C HIS A 199 -28.99 13.96 13.03
N GLY A 200 -28.94 14.16 14.36
CA GLY A 200 -29.36 13.17 15.35
C GLY A 200 -28.24 12.24 15.88
N ILE A 201 -26.98 12.58 15.68
CA ILE A 201 -25.86 11.90 16.36
C ILE A 201 -25.72 12.50 17.76
N LEU A 202 -25.70 11.63 18.79
CA LEU A 202 -25.45 12.02 20.17
C LEU A 202 -24.07 12.68 20.29
N SER A 203 -23.98 13.83 20.92
CA SER A 203 -22.73 14.59 21.15
C SER A 203 -21.63 13.76 21.85
N SER A 204 -22.01 12.70 22.57
CA SER A 204 -21.07 11.76 23.20
C SER A 204 -20.28 10.87 22.19
N CYS A 205 -20.72 10.79 20.93
CA CYS A 205 -19.99 10.04 19.89
C CYS A 205 -18.94 10.90 19.17
N LEU A 206 -18.97 12.22 19.36
CA LEU A 206 -18.05 13.16 18.70
C LEU A 206 -16.70 13.32 19.41
N VAL A 207 -16.57 12.80 20.63
CA VAL A 207 -15.41 12.98 21.51
C VAL A 207 -14.60 11.68 21.67
N ARG A 208 -14.85 10.66 20.84
CA ARG A 208 -14.06 9.41 20.78
C ARG A 208 -13.38 9.31 19.39
#